data_05613a97fd6115f00276b0e006a0285a
#
_entry.id   05613a97fd6115f00276b0e006a0285a
#
_cell.length_a   1.000
_cell.length_b   1.000
_cell.length_c   1.000
_cell.angle_alpha   90.00
_cell.angle_beta   90.00
_cell.angle_gamma   90.00
#
_symmetry.space_group_name_H-M   'P 1'
#
loop_
_entity.id
_entity.type
_entity.pdbx_description
1 polymer ?
#
loop_
_entity_poly.entity_id
_entity_poly.type
_entity_poly.pdbx_seq_one_letter_code
_entity_poly.pdbx_strand_id
1 'polypeptide(L)'
;MNEKKRLIKNTGIIAIGNISTKLVSFFLLPLYTTLLSASEYGVFDYILSIATFCVPFVSVLMDESIFRFLIDCKKQEEKEKVISTSLMIVLTGMTGFALIGIPVMQGLHYHYTCYATIYILLNVVSGMISAILRGIGRTDQYALFNFLLGSIQIALNVLFIAVFHMGVDGMLFAAILTQFFVSVIFIFRIRLWKYFNFRIIDSQMAKDLIVYSLPLIPNKVSWTIINLSDRIILMNWLGSKATGLYAVSYKFPNLMDTVYGFFYQSWKESSARVM
;
A
#
# COMPACT_ATOMS: atom_id res chain seq x y z
N MET A 1 5.90 -27.32 -18.04
CA MET A 1 4.99 -26.21 -18.46
C MET A 1 5.85 -25.12 -19.03
N ASN A 2 5.62 -24.73 -20.29
CA ASN A 2 6.47 -23.79 -21.03
C ASN A 2 6.54 -22.45 -20.29
N GLU A 3 7.73 -21.86 -20.09
CA GLU A 3 7.93 -20.60 -19.34
C GLU A 3 6.99 -19.49 -19.80
N LYS A 4 6.75 -19.38 -21.10
CA LYS A 4 5.74 -18.46 -21.68
C LYS A 4 4.34 -18.66 -21.10
N LYS A 5 3.86 -19.90 -20.98
CA LYS A 5 2.52 -20.19 -20.42
C LYS A 5 2.45 -19.84 -18.93
N ARG A 6 3.51 -20.10 -18.17
CA ARG A 6 3.61 -19.75 -16.75
C ARG A 6 3.59 -18.24 -16.55
N LEU A 7 4.29 -17.51 -17.40
CA LEU A 7 4.36 -16.06 -17.36
C LEU A 7 3.01 -15.41 -17.70
N ILE A 8 2.36 -15.82 -18.79
CA ILE A 8 1.03 -15.32 -19.19
C ILE A 8 0.01 -15.61 -18.07
N LYS A 9 0.05 -16.80 -17.50
CA LYS A 9 -0.82 -17.16 -16.37
C LYS A 9 -0.58 -16.26 -15.14
N ASN A 10 0.68 -16.06 -14.76
CA ASN A 10 1.02 -15.23 -13.60
C ASN A 10 0.68 -13.76 -13.84
N THR A 11 0.95 -13.22 -15.03
CA THR A 11 0.57 -11.85 -15.42
C THR A 11 -0.96 -11.68 -15.39
N GLY A 12 -1.70 -12.66 -15.91
CA GLY A 12 -3.16 -12.66 -15.86
C GLY A 12 -3.71 -12.68 -14.41
N ILE A 13 -3.13 -13.49 -13.54
CA ILE A 13 -3.52 -13.56 -12.12
C ILE A 13 -3.24 -12.24 -11.39
N ILE A 14 -2.07 -11.64 -11.62
CA ILE A 14 -1.69 -10.35 -11.05
C ILE A 14 -2.61 -9.23 -11.57
N ALA A 15 -2.89 -9.23 -12.87
CA ALA A 15 -3.79 -8.25 -13.49
C ALA A 15 -5.20 -8.35 -12.90
N ILE A 16 -5.76 -9.56 -12.79
CA ILE A 16 -7.09 -9.78 -12.20
C ILE A 16 -7.10 -9.32 -10.73
N GLY A 17 -6.08 -9.65 -9.94
CA GLY A 17 -5.99 -9.22 -8.54
C GLY A 17 -5.92 -7.69 -8.39
N ASN A 18 -5.14 -7.02 -9.23
CA ASN A 18 -5.00 -5.56 -9.20
C ASN A 18 -6.24 -4.84 -9.78
N ILE A 19 -6.88 -5.39 -10.82
CA ILE A 19 -8.14 -4.86 -11.36
C ILE A 19 -9.25 -4.97 -10.31
N SER A 20 -9.34 -6.08 -9.61
CA SER A 20 -10.36 -6.29 -8.58
C SER A 20 -10.33 -5.19 -7.52
N THR A 21 -9.16 -4.82 -7.00
CA THR A 21 -9.04 -3.77 -5.97
C THR A 21 -9.42 -2.37 -6.50
N LYS A 22 -9.15 -2.10 -7.76
CA LYS A 22 -9.51 -0.81 -8.40
C LYS A 22 -10.99 -0.73 -8.75
N LEU A 23 -11.57 -1.81 -9.28
CA LEU A 23 -13.01 -1.91 -9.52
C LEU A 23 -13.80 -1.76 -8.22
N VAL A 24 -13.32 -2.35 -7.13
CA VAL A 24 -13.89 -2.19 -5.79
C VAL A 24 -14.04 -0.72 -5.42
N SER A 25 -12.98 0.06 -5.56
CA SER A 25 -13.01 1.49 -5.25
C SER A 25 -14.00 2.28 -6.12
N PHE A 26 -14.22 1.83 -7.36
CA PHE A 26 -15.20 2.42 -8.26
C PHE A 26 -16.64 2.04 -7.89
N PHE A 27 -16.90 0.77 -7.58
CA PHE A 27 -18.23 0.31 -7.15
C PHE A 27 -18.66 0.87 -5.79
N LEU A 28 -17.71 1.25 -4.93
CA LEU A 28 -18.04 1.95 -3.68
C LEU A 28 -18.36 3.44 -3.89
N LEU A 29 -18.08 4.00 -5.06
CA LEU A 29 -18.33 5.42 -5.31
C LEU A 29 -19.81 5.82 -5.14
N PRO A 30 -20.81 5.08 -5.68
CA PRO A 30 -22.22 5.36 -5.41
C PRO A 30 -22.56 5.32 -3.92
N LEU A 31 -22.01 4.34 -3.19
CA LEU A 31 -22.21 4.25 -1.73
C LEU A 31 -21.71 5.51 -1.02
N TYR A 32 -20.50 5.96 -1.36
CA TYR A 32 -19.93 7.15 -0.75
C TYR A 32 -20.70 8.42 -1.10
N THR A 33 -21.12 8.58 -2.37
CA THR A 33 -21.82 9.79 -2.82
C THR A 33 -23.27 9.88 -2.33
N THR A 34 -23.88 8.76 -1.96
CA THR A 34 -25.27 8.73 -1.44
C THR A 34 -25.34 8.83 0.08
N LEU A 35 -24.36 8.27 0.80
CA LEU A 35 -24.39 8.15 2.25
C LEU A 35 -23.48 9.13 3.00
N LEU A 36 -22.49 9.72 2.30
CA LEU A 36 -21.56 10.66 2.87
C LEU A 36 -21.70 12.03 2.24
N SER A 37 -21.46 13.06 3.03
CA SER A 37 -21.32 14.42 2.50
C SER A 37 -19.97 14.54 1.75
N ALA A 38 -19.92 15.46 0.78
CA ALA A 38 -18.66 15.76 0.08
C ALA A 38 -17.55 16.18 1.04
N SER A 39 -17.91 16.83 2.15
CA SER A 39 -16.95 17.23 3.19
C SER A 39 -16.32 16.02 3.90
N GLU A 40 -17.11 15.04 4.30
CA GLU A 40 -16.63 13.82 4.94
C GLU A 40 -15.70 13.02 4.02
N TYR A 41 -16.10 12.86 2.76
CA TYR A 41 -15.26 12.18 1.79
C TYR A 41 -13.94 12.93 1.53
N GLY A 42 -13.98 14.27 1.50
CA GLY A 42 -12.80 15.11 1.35
C GLY A 42 -11.80 14.96 2.50
N VAL A 43 -12.29 14.92 3.74
CA VAL A 43 -11.44 14.67 4.92
C VAL A 43 -10.78 13.29 4.83
N PHE A 44 -11.54 12.26 4.49
CA PHE A 44 -10.99 10.91 4.32
C PHE A 44 -9.91 10.84 3.23
N ASP A 45 -10.17 11.37 2.04
CA ASP A 45 -9.22 11.37 0.92
C ASP A 45 -7.94 12.15 1.26
N TYR A 46 -8.07 13.25 1.98
CA TYR A 46 -6.94 14.04 2.47
C TYR A 46 -6.07 13.26 3.46
N ILE A 47 -6.68 12.56 4.44
CA ILE A 47 -5.97 11.73 5.41
C ILE A 47 -5.20 10.61 4.70
N LEU A 48 -5.84 9.91 3.77
CA LEU A 48 -5.19 8.84 3.01
C LEU A 48 -4.05 9.36 2.13
N SER A 49 -4.19 10.56 1.59
CA SER A 49 -3.15 11.19 0.77
C SER A 49 -1.90 11.51 1.59
N ILE A 50 -2.07 12.08 2.80
CA ILE A 50 -0.97 12.30 3.74
C ILE A 50 -0.33 10.96 4.15
N ALA A 51 -1.15 9.96 4.47
CA ALA A 51 -0.63 8.65 4.85
C ALA A 51 0.21 8.03 3.71
N THR A 52 -0.29 8.09 2.48
CA THR A 52 0.44 7.59 1.29
C THR A 52 1.76 8.32 1.07
N PHE A 53 1.82 9.62 1.39
CA PHE A 53 3.07 10.41 1.34
C PHE A 53 4.07 9.97 2.43
N CYS A 54 3.61 9.63 3.63
CA CYS A 54 4.48 9.23 4.73
C CYS A 54 5.05 7.81 4.57
N VAL A 55 4.30 6.89 3.96
CA VAL A 55 4.68 5.47 3.84
C VAL A 55 6.08 5.24 3.26
N PRO A 56 6.53 5.88 2.14
CA PRO A 56 7.87 5.70 1.60
C PRO A 56 9.00 6.07 2.57
N PHE A 57 8.77 7.05 3.43
CA PHE A 57 9.76 7.47 4.43
C PHE A 57 9.83 6.49 5.60
N VAL A 58 8.69 5.99 6.05
CA VAL A 58 8.59 5.03 7.17
C VAL A 58 9.13 3.66 6.76
N SER A 59 8.78 3.19 5.56
CA SER A 59 9.23 1.89 5.04
C SER A 59 10.63 1.93 4.44
N VAL A 60 11.17 3.12 4.14
CA VAL A 60 12.39 3.31 3.34
C VAL A 60 12.29 2.56 2.01
N LEU A 61 11.08 2.42 1.46
CA LEU A 61 10.77 1.62 0.26
C LEU A 61 11.35 0.18 0.31
N MET A 62 11.36 -0.43 1.50
CA MET A 62 11.85 -1.80 1.67
C MET A 62 11.02 -2.84 0.90
N ASP A 63 9.77 -2.54 0.60
CA ASP A 63 8.92 -3.36 -0.27
C ASP A 63 9.53 -3.57 -1.67
N GLU A 64 10.09 -2.52 -2.27
CA GLU A 64 10.79 -2.62 -3.56
C GLU A 64 12.11 -3.41 -3.44
N SER A 65 12.91 -3.13 -2.39
CA SER A 65 14.16 -3.83 -2.14
C SER A 65 13.96 -5.31 -1.86
N ILE A 66 13.04 -5.67 -0.97
CA ILE A 66 12.73 -7.07 -0.65
C ILE A 66 12.33 -7.82 -1.92
N PHE A 67 11.43 -7.25 -2.69
CA PHE A 67 10.99 -7.88 -3.94
C PHE A 67 12.17 -8.15 -4.86
N ARG A 68 13.04 -7.16 -5.07
CA ARG A 68 14.20 -7.26 -5.96
C ARG A 68 15.20 -8.32 -5.51
N PHE A 69 15.58 -8.28 -4.21
CA PHE A 69 16.59 -9.22 -3.69
C PHE A 69 16.05 -10.64 -3.54
N LEU A 70 14.77 -10.82 -3.17
CA LEU A 70 14.19 -12.16 -3.03
C LEU A 70 14.08 -12.92 -4.35
N ILE A 71 13.94 -12.25 -5.49
CA ILE A 71 13.90 -12.89 -6.80
C ILE A 71 15.20 -13.63 -7.10
N ASP A 72 16.34 -13.10 -6.66
CA ASP A 72 17.66 -13.66 -6.90
C ASP A 72 18.01 -14.77 -5.91
N CYS A 73 17.30 -14.88 -4.78
CA CYS A 73 17.55 -15.89 -3.74
C CYS A 73 17.13 -17.29 -4.18
N LYS A 74 18.08 -18.21 -4.26
CA LYS A 74 17.83 -19.61 -4.57
C LYS A 74 17.70 -20.49 -3.31
N LYS A 75 18.46 -20.18 -2.26
CA LYS A 75 18.50 -20.91 -1.00
C LYS A 75 17.54 -20.31 0.02
N GLN A 76 17.02 -21.17 0.89
CA GLN A 76 16.13 -20.75 1.98
C GLN A 76 16.82 -19.78 2.96
N GLU A 77 18.08 -20.04 3.30
CA GLU A 77 18.87 -19.18 4.19
C GLU A 77 19.04 -17.75 3.64
N GLU A 78 19.23 -17.61 2.32
CA GLU A 78 19.31 -16.30 1.66
C GLU A 78 18.01 -15.53 1.81
N LYS A 79 16.86 -16.21 1.63
CA LYS A 79 15.52 -15.60 1.81
C LYS A 79 15.31 -15.16 3.25
N GLU A 80 15.68 -15.98 4.21
CA GLU A 80 15.56 -15.65 5.63
C GLU A 80 16.44 -14.44 5.98
N LYS A 81 17.66 -14.37 5.45
CA LYS A 81 18.58 -13.25 5.64
C LYS A 81 17.98 -11.94 5.10
N VAL A 82 17.48 -11.94 3.85
CA VAL A 82 16.85 -10.78 3.23
C VAL A 82 15.62 -10.33 4.02
N ILE A 83 14.71 -11.25 4.35
CA ILE A 83 13.47 -10.95 5.07
C ILE A 83 13.76 -10.43 6.47
N SER A 84 14.64 -11.10 7.24
CA SER A 84 14.96 -10.69 8.61
C SER A 84 15.61 -9.32 8.66
N THR A 85 16.57 -9.06 7.77
CA THR A 85 17.26 -7.77 7.71
C THR A 85 16.30 -6.65 7.30
N SER A 86 15.46 -6.89 6.30
CA SER A 86 14.47 -5.90 5.84
C SER A 86 13.42 -5.58 6.91
N LEU A 87 12.91 -6.61 7.61
CA LEU A 87 11.97 -6.41 8.71
C LEU A 87 12.58 -5.56 9.83
N MET A 88 13.86 -5.75 10.14
CA MET A 88 14.56 -4.93 11.14
C MET A 88 14.67 -3.47 10.71
N ILE A 89 15.01 -3.19 9.44
CA ILE A 89 15.04 -1.83 8.89
C ILE A 89 13.67 -1.17 9.00
N VAL A 90 12.60 -1.89 8.61
CA VAL A 90 11.25 -1.36 8.67
C VAL A 90 10.80 -1.12 10.12
N LEU A 91 11.10 -2.01 11.05
CA LEU A 91 10.82 -1.80 12.48
C LEU A 91 11.52 -0.55 13.01
N THR A 92 12.78 -0.32 12.60
CA THR A 92 13.52 0.90 12.94
C THR A 92 12.85 2.15 12.36
N GLY A 93 12.41 2.09 11.10
CA GLY A 93 11.65 3.19 10.47
C GLY A 93 10.31 3.47 11.15
N MET A 94 9.57 2.41 11.50
CA MET A 94 8.29 2.52 12.24
C MET A 94 8.49 3.12 13.64
N THR A 95 9.52 2.70 14.38
CA THR A 95 9.86 3.28 15.68
C THR A 95 10.33 4.74 15.56
N GLY A 96 11.15 5.05 14.56
CA GLY A 96 11.53 6.44 14.25
C GLY A 96 10.33 7.32 13.94
N PHE A 97 9.39 6.82 13.13
CA PHE A 97 8.13 7.53 12.84
C PHE A 97 7.26 7.69 14.08
N ALA A 98 7.19 6.68 14.96
CA ALA A 98 6.46 6.78 16.22
C ALA A 98 7.03 7.86 17.14
N LEU A 99 8.36 7.98 17.20
CA LEU A 99 9.04 8.94 18.07
C LEU A 99 9.04 10.38 17.54
N ILE A 100 9.08 10.56 16.23
CA ILE A 100 9.20 11.89 15.60
C ILE A 100 7.91 12.28 14.88
N GLY A 101 7.36 11.40 14.07
CA GLY A 101 6.20 11.69 13.22
C GLY A 101 4.92 11.92 14.01
N ILE A 102 4.68 11.14 15.07
CA ILE A 102 3.49 11.33 15.91
C ILE A 102 3.50 12.70 16.61
N PRO A 103 4.57 13.11 17.33
CA PRO A 103 4.63 14.44 17.93
C PRO A 103 4.48 15.58 16.92
N VAL A 104 5.07 15.45 15.74
CA VAL A 104 4.91 16.44 14.66
C VAL A 104 3.46 16.56 14.22
N MET A 105 2.79 15.44 13.96
CA MET A 105 1.38 15.43 13.57
C MET A 105 0.46 15.96 14.69
N GLN A 106 0.76 15.66 15.94
CA GLN A 106 0.02 16.21 17.09
C GLN A 106 0.24 17.73 17.23
N GLY A 107 1.46 18.21 17.04
CA GLY A 107 1.79 19.65 17.07
C GLY A 107 1.05 20.46 16.01
N LEU A 108 0.67 19.83 14.90
CA LEU A 108 -0.18 20.40 13.85
C LEU A 108 -1.68 20.40 14.21
N HIS A 109 -2.06 19.97 15.42
CA HIS A 109 -3.45 19.86 15.91
C HIS A 109 -4.38 19.07 14.98
N TYR A 110 -3.84 18.01 14.37
CA TYR A 110 -4.59 17.22 13.42
C TYR A 110 -5.52 16.24 14.15
N HIS A 111 -6.83 16.44 14.05
CA HIS A 111 -7.83 15.66 14.78
C HIS A 111 -7.74 14.14 14.53
N TYR A 112 -7.34 13.73 13.34
CA TYR A 112 -7.26 12.33 12.93
C TYR A 112 -5.86 11.71 13.03
N THR A 113 -4.95 12.31 13.80
CA THR A 113 -3.55 11.84 13.93
C THR A 113 -3.45 10.36 14.30
N CYS A 114 -4.28 9.89 15.24
CA CYS A 114 -4.28 8.49 15.68
C CYS A 114 -4.63 7.53 14.52
N TYR A 115 -5.71 7.82 13.80
CA TYR A 115 -6.14 7.02 12.65
C TYR A 115 -5.08 7.00 11.55
N ALA A 116 -4.53 8.16 11.19
CA ALA A 116 -3.49 8.29 10.18
C ALA A 116 -2.25 7.48 10.55
N THR A 117 -1.81 7.58 11.81
CA THR A 117 -0.64 6.84 12.32
C THR A 117 -0.84 5.33 12.22
N ILE A 118 -1.95 4.81 12.75
CA ILE A 118 -2.24 3.37 12.72
C ILE A 118 -2.34 2.89 11.27
N TYR A 119 -3.00 3.66 10.41
CA TYR A 119 -3.11 3.33 8.99
C TYR A 119 -1.75 3.29 8.28
N ILE A 120 -0.85 4.27 8.53
CA ILE A 120 0.51 4.30 7.97
C ILE A 120 1.27 3.04 8.37
N LEU A 121 1.30 2.70 9.66
CA LEU A 121 2.03 1.54 10.17
C LEU A 121 1.50 0.24 9.58
N LEU A 122 0.18 0.05 9.52
CA LEU A 122 -0.42 -1.13 8.92
C LEU A 122 -0.21 -1.19 7.40
N ASN A 123 -0.21 -0.06 6.71
CA ASN A 123 0.06 0.01 5.27
C ASN A 123 1.51 -0.44 4.96
N VAL A 124 2.48 -0.03 5.78
CA VAL A 124 3.87 -0.48 5.69
C VAL A 124 3.96 -2.00 5.87
N VAL A 125 3.31 -2.57 6.90
CA VAL A 125 3.27 -4.02 7.12
C VAL A 125 2.64 -4.76 5.93
N SER A 126 1.53 -4.26 5.43
CA SER A 126 0.81 -4.81 4.26
C SER A 126 1.67 -4.78 2.99
N GLY A 127 2.39 -3.67 2.74
CA GLY A 127 3.35 -3.54 1.65
C GLY A 127 4.47 -4.58 1.73
N MET A 128 5.02 -4.79 2.93
CA MET A 128 6.04 -5.81 3.20
C MET A 128 5.55 -7.23 2.89
N ILE A 129 4.36 -7.59 3.36
CA ILE A 129 3.75 -8.91 3.09
C ILE A 129 3.56 -9.11 1.58
N SER A 130 3.03 -8.09 0.91
CA SER A 130 2.84 -8.06 -0.54
C SER A 130 4.15 -8.30 -1.30
N ALA A 131 5.23 -7.61 -0.91
CA ALA A 131 6.54 -7.73 -1.51
C ALA A 131 7.16 -9.11 -1.27
N ILE A 132 7.05 -9.65 -0.05
CA ILE A 132 7.52 -10.99 0.29
C ILE A 132 6.81 -12.04 -0.55
N LEU A 133 5.46 -12.00 -0.65
CA LEU A 133 4.68 -12.95 -1.45
C LEU A 133 5.10 -12.96 -2.92
N ARG A 134 5.34 -11.78 -3.50
CA ARG A 134 5.85 -11.65 -4.87
C ARG A 134 7.27 -12.17 -5.01
N GLY A 135 8.16 -11.79 -4.09
CA GLY A 135 9.58 -12.15 -4.13
C GLY A 135 9.83 -13.64 -3.97
N ILE A 136 9.07 -14.33 -3.12
CA ILE A 136 9.16 -15.80 -2.98
C ILE A 136 8.41 -16.57 -4.07
N GLY A 137 7.79 -15.87 -5.04
CA GLY A 137 7.10 -16.47 -6.18
C GLY A 137 5.71 -17.04 -5.88
N ARG A 138 5.08 -16.66 -4.75
CA ARG A 138 3.71 -17.07 -4.40
C ARG A 138 2.68 -16.10 -4.99
N THR A 139 2.66 -16.01 -6.31
CA THR A 139 1.82 -15.06 -7.08
C THR A 139 0.31 -15.29 -6.85
N ASP A 140 -0.11 -16.54 -6.65
CA ASP A 140 -1.47 -16.93 -6.28
C ASP A 140 -1.89 -16.35 -4.94
N GLN A 141 -1.00 -16.42 -3.95
CA GLN A 141 -1.26 -15.84 -2.63
C GLN A 141 -1.19 -14.31 -2.63
N TYR A 142 -0.34 -13.72 -3.45
CA TYR A 142 -0.34 -12.27 -3.69
C TYR A 142 -1.68 -11.79 -4.27
N ALA A 143 -2.20 -12.50 -5.29
CA ALA A 143 -3.50 -12.16 -5.86
C ALA A 143 -4.64 -12.31 -4.84
N LEU A 144 -4.62 -13.38 -4.03
CA LEU A 144 -5.58 -13.59 -2.95
C LEU A 144 -5.48 -12.50 -1.87
N PHE A 145 -4.26 -12.07 -1.51
CA PHE A 145 -4.01 -10.98 -0.58
C PHE A 145 -4.70 -9.68 -1.03
N ASN A 146 -4.46 -9.27 -2.28
CA ASN A 146 -5.08 -8.08 -2.83
C ASN A 146 -6.60 -8.21 -2.97
N PHE A 147 -7.09 -9.37 -3.39
CA PHE A 147 -8.53 -9.63 -3.47
C PHE A 147 -9.20 -9.51 -2.11
N LEU A 148 -8.61 -10.07 -1.05
CA LEU A 148 -9.14 -9.95 0.31
C LEU A 148 -9.06 -8.51 0.84
N LEU A 149 -7.99 -7.77 0.55
CA LEU A 149 -7.92 -6.34 0.87
C LEU A 149 -9.10 -5.59 0.26
N GLY A 150 -9.40 -5.82 -1.01
CA GLY A 150 -10.53 -5.18 -1.67
C GLY A 150 -11.87 -5.62 -1.11
N SER A 151 -12.10 -6.92 -0.99
CA SER A 151 -13.41 -7.48 -0.58
C SER A 151 -13.77 -7.15 0.87
N ILE A 152 -12.80 -7.25 1.79
CA ILE A 152 -13.01 -6.89 3.20
C ILE A 152 -13.21 -5.38 3.34
N GLN A 153 -12.48 -4.56 2.57
CA GLN A 153 -12.68 -3.11 2.54
C GLN A 153 -14.10 -2.75 2.13
N ILE A 154 -14.68 -3.40 1.10
CA ILE A 154 -16.08 -3.19 0.71
C ILE A 154 -17.01 -3.56 1.86
N ALA A 155 -16.87 -4.78 2.38
CA ALA A 155 -17.76 -5.29 3.41
C ALA A 155 -17.76 -4.40 4.65
N LEU A 156 -16.59 -3.97 5.11
CA LEU A 156 -16.46 -3.09 6.27
C LEU A 156 -16.96 -1.66 5.97
N ASN A 157 -16.75 -1.13 4.76
CA ASN A 157 -17.32 0.17 4.39
C ASN A 157 -18.85 0.12 4.36
N VAL A 158 -19.45 -0.91 3.76
CA VAL A 158 -20.91 -1.09 3.80
C VAL A 158 -21.40 -1.18 5.25
N LEU A 159 -20.74 -1.96 6.08
CA LEU A 159 -21.12 -2.14 7.48
C LEU A 159 -21.04 -0.82 8.27
N PHE A 160 -19.90 -0.12 8.21
CA PHE A 160 -19.70 1.07 9.05
C PHE A 160 -20.41 2.31 8.51
N ILE A 161 -20.54 2.44 7.19
CA ILE A 161 -21.16 3.62 6.57
C ILE A 161 -22.67 3.43 6.40
N ALA A 162 -23.12 2.30 5.81
CA ALA A 162 -24.51 2.10 5.50
C ALA A 162 -25.34 1.59 6.69
N VAL A 163 -24.75 0.75 7.57
CA VAL A 163 -25.48 0.18 8.71
C VAL A 163 -25.28 1.01 9.98
N PHE A 164 -24.02 1.35 10.31
CA PHE A 164 -23.72 2.09 11.54
C PHE A 164 -23.69 3.61 11.38
N HIS A 165 -23.75 4.14 10.15
CA HIS A 165 -23.78 5.58 9.85
C HIS A 165 -22.62 6.38 10.50
N MET A 166 -21.41 5.77 10.55
CA MET A 166 -20.25 6.33 11.25
C MET A 166 -19.50 7.42 10.45
N GLY A 167 -19.94 7.78 9.24
CA GLY A 167 -19.30 8.84 8.44
C GLY A 167 -17.82 8.60 8.18
N VAL A 168 -16.99 9.64 8.39
CA VAL A 168 -15.52 9.60 8.21
C VAL A 168 -14.85 8.54 9.09
N ASP A 169 -15.26 8.46 10.35
CA ASP A 169 -14.68 7.49 11.28
C ASP A 169 -14.89 6.06 10.80
N GLY A 170 -16.08 5.77 10.26
CA GLY A 170 -16.40 4.47 9.68
C GLY A 170 -15.48 4.11 8.50
N MET A 171 -15.18 5.07 7.62
CA MET A 171 -14.25 4.86 6.50
C MET A 171 -12.83 4.57 6.99
N LEU A 172 -12.36 5.32 7.98
CA LEU A 172 -11.01 5.16 8.56
C LEU A 172 -10.90 3.82 9.31
N PHE A 173 -11.91 3.46 10.09
CA PHE A 173 -11.97 2.15 10.75
C PHE A 173 -11.97 1.01 9.75
N ALA A 174 -12.77 1.10 8.69
CA ALA A 174 -12.79 0.09 7.62
C ALA A 174 -11.40 -0.09 6.99
N ALA A 175 -10.70 1.01 6.70
CA ALA A 175 -9.37 0.98 6.12
C ALA A 175 -8.34 0.33 7.06
N ILE A 176 -8.35 0.70 8.33
CA ILE A 176 -7.45 0.17 9.37
C ILE A 176 -7.71 -1.32 9.60
N LEU A 177 -8.97 -1.69 9.83
CA LEU A 177 -9.34 -3.09 10.12
C LEU A 177 -9.06 -4.00 8.93
N THR A 178 -9.30 -3.54 7.71
CA THR A 178 -8.96 -4.29 6.50
C THR A 178 -7.47 -4.62 6.45
N GLN A 179 -6.62 -3.61 6.60
CA GLN A 179 -5.17 -3.79 6.60
C GLN A 179 -4.72 -4.72 7.72
N PHE A 180 -5.29 -4.55 8.92
CA PHE A 180 -4.97 -5.37 10.08
C PHE A 180 -5.35 -6.85 9.87
N PHE A 181 -6.61 -7.14 9.59
CA PHE A 181 -7.08 -8.52 9.46
C PHE A 181 -6.39 -9.27 8.32
N VAL A 182 -6.26 -8.64 7.14
CA VAL A 182 -5.61 -9.28 6.01
C VAL A 182 -4.12 -9.52 6.28
N SER A 183 -3.43 -8.55 6.90
CA SER A 183 -2.02 -8.72 7.27
C SER A 183 -1.84 -9.86 8.28
N VAL A 184 -2.67 -9.92 9.31
CA VAL A 184 -2.63 -11.00 10.33
C VAL A 184 -2.87 -12.36 9.68
N ILE A 185 -3.92 -12.49 8.86
CA ILE A 185 -4.22 -13.75 8.15
C ILE A 185 -3.00 -14.22 7.34
N PHE A 186 -2.35 -13.32 6.62
CA PHE A 186 -1.22 -13.70 5.77
C PHE A 186 0.08 -13.92 6.54
N ILE A 187 0.33 -13.22 7.63
CA ILE A 187 1.45 -13.53 8.55
C ILE A 187 1.35 -15.00 9.00
N PHE A 188 0.15 -15.44 9.42
CA PHE A 188 -0.06 -16.83 9.82
C PHE A 188 -0.01 -17.81 8.64
N ARG A 189 -0.62 -17.47 7.51
CA ARG A 189 -0.69 -18.33 6.32
C ARG A 189 0.68 -18.61 5.70
N ILE A 190 1.55 -17.62 5.61
CA ILE A 190 2.93 -17.80 5.10
C ILE A 190 3.90 -18.26 6.17
N ARG A 191 3.46 -18.30 7.43
CA ARG A 191 4.29 -18.60 8.60
C ARG A 191 5.52 -17.67 8.65
N LEU A 192 5.28 -16.35 8.58
CA LEU A 192 6.33 -15.34 8.47
C LEU A 192 7.41 -15.49 9.56
N TRP A 193 7.02 -15.92 10.76
CA TRP A 193 7.96 -16.19 11.87
C TRP A 193 9.03 -17.22 11.55
N LYS A 194 8.82 -18.12 10.56
CA LYS A 194 9.85 -19.06 10.12
C LYS A 194 10.96 -18.44 9.31
N TYR A 195 10.69 -17.31 8.68
CA TYR A 195 11.67 -16.53 7.91
C TYR A 195 12.36 -15.49 8.76
N PHE A 196 11.93 -15.25 10.01
CA PHE A 196 12.49 -14.24 10.87
C PHE A 196 13.46 -14.84 11.89
N ASN A 197 14.71 -14.42 11.83
CA ASN A 197 15.75 -14.86 12.76
C ASN A 197 16.70 -13.70 13.04
N PHE A 198 16.71 -13.24 14.29
CA PHE A 198 17.58 -12.14 14.72
C PHE A 198 19.09 -12.42 14.55
N ARG A 199 19.50 -13.72 14.60
CA ARG A 199 20.93 -14.10 14.54
C ARG A 199 21.54 -13.99 13.15
N ILE A 200 20.71 -13.93 12.09
CA ILE A 200 21.15 -13.88 10.70
C ILE A 200 21.04 -12.50 10.09
N ILE A 201 20.67 -11.47 10.88
CA ILE A 201 20.65 -10.09 10.44
C ILE A 201 22.09 -9.69 10.05
N ASP A 202 22.22 -9.15 8.85
CA ASP A 202 23.50 -8.87 8.24
C ASP A 202 23.62 -7.40 7.87
N SER A 203 24.67 -6.76 8.36
CA SER A 203 24.93 -5.33 8.13
C SER A 203 25.25 -5.03 6.67
N GLN A 204 25.93 -5.94 5.95
CA GLN A 204 26.20 -5.74 4.53
C GLN A 204 24.90 -5.85 3.72
N MET A 205 24.05 -6.83 4.01
CA MET A 205 22.73 -6.96 3.40
C MET A 205 21.86 -5.72 3.69
N ALA A 206 21.90 -5.19 4.91
CA ALA A 206 21.16 -3.97 5.26
C ALA A 206 21.63 -2.78 4.42
N LYS A 207 22.95 -2.63 4.25
CA LYS A 207 23.52 -1.59 3.40
C LYS A 207 23.06 -1.73 1.94
N ASP A 208 23.13 -2.95 1.40
CA ASP A 208 22.75 -3.22 0.01
C ASP A 208 21.26 -2.92 -0.24
N LEU A 209 20.38 -3.31 0.69
CA LEU A 209 18.96 -3.02 0.64
C LEU A 209 18.67 -1.51 0.67
N ILE A 210 19.34 -0.77 1.57
CA ILE A 210 19.17 0.68 1.71
C ILE A 210 19.73 1.41 0.48
N VAL A 211 20.92 1.04 0.01
CA VAL A 211 21.53 1.64 -1.19
C VAL A 211 20.63 1.45 -2.42
N TYR A 212 19.94 0.31 -2.52
CA TYR A 212 18.98 0.09 -3.61
C TYR A 212 17.72 0.93 -3.45
N SER A 213 17.12 1.01 -2.25
CA SER A 213 15.84 1.69 -2.04
C SER A 213 15.95 3.20 -1.97
N LEU A 214 17.03 3.72 -1.39
CA LEU A 214 17.20 5.16 -1.14
C LEU A 214 17.06 6.03 -2.39
N PRO A 215 17.67 5.68 -3.55
CA PRO A 215 17.49 6.43 -4.79
C PRO A 215 16.07 6.37 -5.37
N LEU A 216 15.26 5.38 -4.97
CA LEU A 216 13.88 5.26 -5.42
C LEU A 216 12.91 6.20 -4.67
N ILE A 217 13.29 6.61 -3.44
CA ILE A 217 12.45 7.47 -2.60
C ILE A 217 12.13 8.81 -3.29
N PRO A 218 13.10 9.59 -3.81
CA PRO A 218 12.79 10.85 -4.49
C PRO A 218 11.81 10.69 -5.65
N ASN A 219 11.96 9.64 -6.45
CA ASN A 219 11.05 9.36 -7.56
C ASN A 219 9.62 9.08 -7.05
N LYS A 220 9.48 8.18 -6.06
CA LYS A 220 8.19 7.84 -5.47
C LYS A 220 7.53 9.04 -4.82
N VAL A 221 8.31 9.81 -4.07
CA VAL A 221 7.84 11.03 -3.37
C VAL A 221 7.42 12.11 -4.37
N SER A 222 8.16 12.32 -5.46
CA SER A 222 7.79 13.30 -6.48
C SER A 222 6.40 13.01 -7.08
N TRP A 223 6.12 11.77 -7.44
CA TRP A 223 4.79 11.36 -7.90
C TRP A 223 3.70 11.56 -6.83
N THR A 224 4.04 11.30 -5.57
CA THR A 224 3.09 11.49 -4.48
C THR A 224 2.85 12.97 -4.18
N ILE A 225 3.89 13.82 -4.28
CA ILE A 225 3.76 15.27 -4.12
C ILE A 225 2.80 15.86 -5.14
N ILE A 226 2.90 15.47 -6.40
CA ILE A 226 1.99 15.96 -7.45
C ILE A 226 0.52 15.70 -7.04
N ASN A 227 0.21 14.48 -6.61
CA ASN A 227 -1.14 14.11 -6.20
C ASN A 227 -1.57 14.74 -4.86
N LEU A 228 -0.64 14.92 -3.93
CA LEU A 228 -0.92 15.47 -2.60
C LEU A 228 -1.07 17.00 -2.64
N SER A 229 -0.31 17.69 -3.50
CA SER A 229 -0.37 19.14 -3.63
C SER A 229 -1.77 19.66 -3.93
N ASP A 230 -2.46 19.02 -4.86
CA ASP A 230 -3.85 19.36 -5.20
C ASP A 230 -4.76 19.29 -3.97
N ARG A 231 -4.62 18.24 -3.17
CA ARG A 231 -5.44 18.02 -1.98
C ARG A 231 -5.11 19.00 -0.86
N ILE A 232 -3.84 19.32 -0.66
CA ILE A 232 -3.42 20.32 0.34
C ILE A 232 -3.94 21.71 -0.05
N ILE A 233 -3.78 22.11 -1.32
CA ILE A 233 -4.26 23.41 -1.81
C ILE A 233 -5.77 23.51 -1.66
N LEU A 234 -6.51 22.50 -2.15
CA LEU A 234 -7.96 22.47 -2.05
C LEU A 234 -8.46 22.50 -0.60
N MET A 235 -7.84 21.68 0.28
CA MET A 235 -8.26 21.59 1.68
C MET A 235 -8.06 22.92 2.41
N ASN A 236 -6.91 23.57 2.22
CA ASN A 236 -6.57 24.80 2.93
C ASN A 236 -7.27 26.06 2.36
N TRP A 237 -7.53 26.11 1.06
CA TRP A 237 -8.08 27.31 0.42
C TRP A 237 -9.59 27.23 0.18
N LEU A 238 -10.10 26.05 -0.17
CA LEU A 238 -11.52 25.86 -0.53
C LEU A 238 -12.26 24.94 0.45
N GLY A 239 -11.55 24.30 1.37
CA GLY A 239 -12.11 23.46 2.41
C GLY A 239 -12.44 22.03 1.97
N SER A 240 -12.93 21.25 2.92
CA SER A 240 -13.16 19.80 2.77
C SER A 240 -14.21 19.45 1.72
N LYS A 241 -15.24 20.30 1.52
CA LYS A 241 -16.28 20.07 0.50
C LYS A 241 -15.71 20.08 -0.92
N ALA A 242 -14.85 21.07 -1.24
CA ALA A 242 -14.19 21.15 -2.54
C ALA A 242 -13.22 19.99 -2.75
N THR A 243 -12.44 19.62 -1.71
CA THR A 243 -11.55 18.47 -1.71
C THR A 243 -12.31 17.18 -1.99
N GLY A 244 -13.48 16.98 -1.40
CA GLY A 244 -14.32 15.80 -1.63
C GLY A 244 -14.86 15.72 -3.06
N LEU A 245 -15.35 16.83 -3.61
CA LEU A 245 -15.80 16.89 -5.01
C LEU A 245 -14.65 16.56 -5.98
N TYR A 246 -13.48 17.12 -5.73
CA TYR A 246 -12.27 16.81 -6.50
C TYR A 246 -11.91 15.32 -6.41
N ALA A 247 -11.90 14.76 -5.19
CA ALA A 247 -11.54 13.37 -4.95
C ALA A 247 -12.49 12.38 -5.67
N VAL A 248 -13.79 12.67 -5.70
CA VAL A 248 -14.76 11.89 -6.47
C VAL A 248 -14.51 12.02 -7.98
N SER A 249 -14.31 13.22 -8.48
CA SER A 249 -14.04 13.47 -9.90
C SER A 249 -12.74 12.82 -10.37
N TYR A 250 -11.70 12.80 -9.52
CA TYR A 250 -10.41 12.18 -9.80
C TYR A 250 -10.45 10.65 -9.93
N LYS A 251 -11.53 9.99 -9.48
CA LYS A 251 -11.71 8.54 -9.67
C LYS A 251 -11.77 8.13 -11.15
N PHE A 252 -12.33 8.98 -12.01
CA PHE A 252 -12.42 8.69 -13.44
C PHE A 252 -11.06 8.73 -14.15
N PRO A 253 -10.23 9.79 -14.04
CA PRO A 253 -8.85 9.76 -14.54
C PRO A 253 -8.03 8.60 -13.99
N ASN A 254 -8.17 8.28 -12.70
CA ASN A 254 -7.43 7.18 -12.05
C ASN A 254 -7.77 5.79 -12.64
N LEU A 255 -8.96 5.59 -13.17
CA LEU A 255 -9.30 4.37 -13.92
C LEU A 255 -8.54 4.30 -15.24
N MET A 256 -8.45 5.41 -15.98
CA MET A 256 -7.68 5.48 -17.23
C MET A 256 -6.20 5.23 -16.99
N ASP A 257 -5.62 5.83 -15.95
CA ASP A 257 -4.23 5.60 -15.53
C ASP A 257 -4.00 4.13 -15.18
N THR A 258 -4.99 3.48 -14.58
CA THR A 258 -4.91 2.05 -14.25
C THR A 258 -4.87 1.19 -15.51
N VAL A 259 -5.74 1.44 -16.48
CA VAL A 259 -5.76 0.74 -17.78
C VAL A 259 -4.45 0.96 -18.53
N TYR A 260 -3.98 2.21 -18.57
CA TYR A 260 -2.68 2.55 -19.17
C TYR A 260 -1.53 1.85 -18.46
N GLY A 261 -1.56 1.78 -17.13
CA GLY A 261 -0.55 1.08 -16.32
C GLY A 261 -0.40 -0.39 -16.69
N PHE A 262 -1.49 -1.10 -16.98
CA PHE A 262 -1.42 -2.50 -17.46
C PHE A 262 -0.77 -2.60 -18.84
N PHE A 263 -1.12 -1.70 -19.75
CA PHE A 263 -0.48 -1.64 -21.05
C PHE A 263 1.02 -1.34 -20.91
N TYR A 264 1.37 -0.34 -20.12
CA TYR A 264 2.76 0.06 -19.90
C TYR A 264 3.59 -1.05 -19.25
N GLN A 265 3.03 -1.76 -18.27
CA GLN A 265 3.71 -2.89 -17.62
C GLN A 265 3.95 -4.04 -18.63
N SER A 266 2.96 -4.39 -19.41
CA SER A 266 3.08 -5.42 -20.48
C SER A 266 4.10 -5.01 -21.55
N TRP A 267 4.11 -3.73 -21.93
CA TRP A 267 5.08 -3.15 -22.86
C TRP A 267 6.50 -3.24 -22.33
N LYS A 268 6.71 -2.80 -21.07
CA LYS A 268 8.00 -2.83 -20.39
C LYS A 268 8.58 -4.26 -20.30
N GLU A 269 7.74 -5.24 -19.94
CA GLU A 269 8.15 -6.64 -19.89
C GLU A 269 8.50 -7.20 -21.28
N SER A 270 7.74 -6.83 -22.32
CA SER A 270 8.00 -7.27 -23.69
C SER A 270 9.29 -6.65 -24.22
N SER A 271 9.51 -5.36 -23.99
CA SER A 271 10.71 -4.64 -24.41
C SER A 271 11.98 -5.15 -23.74
N ALA A 272 11.91 -5.47 -22.45
CA ALA A 272 13.05 -6.02 -21.70
C ALA A 272 13.47 -7.43 -22.14
N ARG A 273 12.62 -8.14 -22.93
CA ARG A 273 12.94 -9.47 -23.47
C ARG A 273 13.51 -9.44 -24.89
N VAL A 274 13.34 -8.33 -25.60
CA VAL A 274 13.82 -8.17 -26.97
C VAL A 274 15.24 -7.58 -26.99
N MET A 275 15.68 -6.97 -25.90
CA MET A 275 17.06 -6.55 -25.66
C MET A 275 17.88 -7.68 -25.06
#